data_a0d965994ffea94c361139a2d85e7ae7
#
_entry.id   a0d965994ffea94c361139a2d85e7ae7
#
_cell.length_a   1.000
_cell.length_b   1.000
_cell.length_c   1.000
_cell.angle_alpha   90.00
_cell.angle_beta   90.00
_cell.angle_gamma   90.00
#
_symmetry.space_group_name_H-M   'P 1'
#
loop_
_entity.id
_entity.type
_entity.pdbx_description
1 polymer ?
#
loop_
_entity_poly.entity_id
_entity_poly.type
_entity_poly.pdbx_seq_one_letter_code
_entity_poly.pdbx_strand_id
1 'polypeptide(L)'
;VSIEMALCAGKGHACAIGRKESALTPLGENCRKFRVTNLTVVPGTAPEACADLPAPTHAFLGGSSGNMQEIIALLLRKNPNVRIVATAIALESIAELTACMKRFAFAQTEVVSISVARNRKAGPYNPMTGQNPIYIFTMQGGHLG
;
A
#
# COMPACT_ATOMS: atom_id res chain seq x y z
N VAL A 1 3.29 -5.28 -5.64
CA VAL A 1 2.05 -5.37 -4.83
C VAL A 1 0.83 -5.51 -5.71
N SER A 2 0.54 -4.55 -6.65
CA SER A 2 -0.71 -4.54 -7.45
C SER A 2 -0.97 -5.85 -8.21
N ILE A 3 0.05 -6.45 -8.81
CA ILE A 3 -0.06 -7.76 -9.50
C ILE A 3 -0.49 -8.86 -8.52
N GLU A 4 0.15 -8.94 -7.36
CA GLU A 4 -0.18 -9.94 -6.33
C GLU A 4 -1.59 -9.73 -5.78
N MET A 5 -1.99 -8.48 -5.55
CA MET A 5 -3.36 -8.17 -5.13
C MET A 5 -4.39 -8.63 -6.16
N ALA A 6 -4.14 -8.40 -7.44
CA ALA A 6 -5.02 -8.84 -8.52
C ALA A 6 -5.09 -10.37 -8.62
N LEU A 7 -3.96 -11.05 -8.50
CA LEU A 7 -3.91 -12.53 -8.48
C LEU A 7 -4.66 -13.09 -7.27
N CYS A 8 -4.46 -12.51 -6.09
CA CYS A 8 -5.16 -12.93 -4.87
C CYS A 8 -6.66 -12.59 -4.89
N ALA A 9 -7.08 -11.58 -5.64
CA ALA A 9 -8.49 -11.20 -5.73
C ALA A 9 -9.37 -12.24 -6.45
N GLY A 10 -8.76 -13.16 -7.20
CA GLY A 10 -9.47 -14.23 -7.91
C GLY A 10 -10.52 -13.68 -8.88
N LYS A 11 -11.80 -13.81 -8.55
CA LYS A 11 -12.92 -13.24 -9.33
C LYS A 11 -13.16 -11.74 -9.06
N GLY A 12 -12.46 -11.16 -8.10
CA GLY A 12 -12.52 -9.73 -7.80
C GLY A 12 -11.69 -8.91 -8.78
N HIS A 13 -11.65 -7.61 -8.55
CA HIS A 13 -10.97 -6.65 -9.40
C HIS A 13 -10.04 -5.76 -8.56
N ALA A 14 -8.88 -5.43 -9.09
CA ALA A 14 -7.94 -4.51 -8.48
C ALA A 14 -7.82 -3.22 -9.30
N CYS A 15 -7.59 -2.10 -8.62
CA CYS A 15 -7.27 -0.81 -9.23
C CYS A 15 -5.90 -0.37 -8.72
N ALA A 16 -4.99 -0.05 -9.62
CA ALA A 16 -3.67 0.48 -9.29
C ALA A 16 -3.58 1.95 -9.68
N ILE A 17 -3.35 2.81 -8.70
CA ILE A 17 -3.26 4.25 -8.91
C ILE A 17 -1.81 4.66 -8.95
N GLY A 18 -1.40 5.41 -9.97
CA GLY A 18 -0.04 5.87 -10.14
C GLY A 18 0.04 7.19 -10.89
N ARG A 19 0.90 8.08 -10.40
CA ARG A 19 1.10 9.41 -10.98
C ARG A 19 2.11 9.43 -12.12
N LYS A 20 3.14 8.60 -12.02
CA LYS A 20 4.27 8.62 -12.97
C LYS A 20 4.12 7.55 -14.03
N GLU A 21 4.25 7.95 -15.28
CA GLU A 21 4.26 7.02 -16.44
C GLU A 21 5.35 5.95 -16.29
N SER A 22 6.52 6.32 -15.74
CA SER A 22 7.61 5.39 -15.43
C SER A 22 7.24 4.27 -14.45
N ALA A 23 6.16 4.43 -13.67
CA ALA A 23 5.63 3.39 -12.80
C ALA A 23 4.50 2.58 -13.49
N LEU A 24 3.77 3.21 -14.39
CA LEU A 24 2.64 2.59 -15.09
C LEU A 24 3.09 1.64 -16.21
N THR A 25 4.17 1.97 -16.93
CA THR A 25 4.71 1.13 -18.01
C THR A 25 5.15 -0.26 -17.50
N PRO A 26 6.00 -0.38 -16.45
CA PRO A 26 6.35 -1.68 -15.88
C PRO A 26 5.14 -2.46 -15.33
N LEU A 27 4.12 -1.75 -14.84
CA LEU A 27 2.90 -2.40 -14.37
C LEU A 27 2.16 -3.09 -15.52
N GLY A 28 2.01 -2.41 -16.67
CA GLY A 28 1.41 -2.99 -17.87
C GLY A 28 2.18 -4.19 -18.41
N GLU A 29 3.51 -4.13 -18.40
CA GLU A 29 4.39 -5.24 -18.78
C GLU A 29 4.21 -6.44 -17.84
N ASN A 30 4.15 -6.20 -16.53
CA ASN A 30 3.93 -7.23 -15.54
C ASN A 30 2.53 -7.84 -15.65
N CYS A 31 1.48 -7.06 -15.96
CA CYS A 31 0.16 -7.61 -16.25
C CYS A 31 0.20 -8.65 -17.37
N ARG A 32 0.91 -8.34 -18.45
CA ARG A 32 1.08 -9.29 -19.59
C ARG A 32 1.89 -10.51 -19.17
N LYS A 33 3.03 -10.30 -18.49
CA LYS A 33 3.94 -11.37 -18.06
C LYS A 33 3.25 -12.36 -17.11
N PHE A 34 2.47 -11.87 -16.17
CA PHE A 34 1.78 -12.70 -15.18
C PHE A 34 0.34 -13.04 -15.56
N ARG A 35 -0.10 -12.67 -16.77
CA ARG A 35 -1.45 -12.92 -17.31
C ARG A 35 -2.55 -12.39 -16.39
N VAL A 36 -2.33 -11.21 -15.81
CA VAL A 36 -3.31 -10.52 -14.97
C VAL A 36 -4.30 -9.77 -15.87
N THR A 37 -5.58 -10.11 -15.76
CA THR A 37 -6.67 -9.53 -16.57
C THR A 37 -7.67 -8.73 -15.74
N ASN A 38 -7.58 -8.81 -14.42
CA ASN A 38 -8.49 -8.17 -13.46
C ASN A 38 -7.84 -6.98 -12.73
N LEU A 39 -7.00 -6.22 -13.43
CA LEU A 39 -6.34 -5.02 -12.91
C LEU A 39 -6.59 -3.83 -13.85
N THR A 40 -7.14 -2.76 -13.30
CA THR A 40 -7.23 -1.46 -13.99
C THR A 40 -6.16 -0.52 -13.48
N VAL A 41 -5.42 0.08 -14.40
CA VAL A 41 -4.42 1.11 -14.08
C VAL A 41 -5.10 2.47 -14.19
N VAL A 42 -5.06 3.23 -13.10
CA VAL A 42 -5.70 4.56 -12.99
C VAL A 42 -4.60 5.61 -12.87
N PRO A 43 -4.40 6.45 -13.90
CA PRO A 43 -3.45 7.54 -13.79
C PRO A 43 -3.99 8.60 -12.84
N GLY A 44 -3.11 9.14 -12.01
CA GLY A 44 -3.46 10.21 -11.07
C GLY A 44 -2.87 10.03 -9.69
N THR A 45 -3.33 10.84 -8.78
CA THR A 45 -2.90 10.89 -7.38
C THR A 45 -4.09 10.61 -6.47
N ALA A 46 -3.90 9.78 -5.45
CA ALA A 46 -4.90 9.62 -4.39
C ALA A 46 -4.86 10.85 -3.45
N PRO A 47 -6.00 11.31 -2.91
CA PRO A 47 -7.31 10.65 -2.96
C PRO A 47 -8.14 10.91 -4.23
N GLU A 48 -7.83 11.94 -5.03
CA GLU A 48 -8.68 12.40 -6.15
C GLU A 48 -8.94 11.27 -7.16
N ALA A 49 -7.90 10.57 -7.57
CA ALA A 49 -8.01 9.44 -8.52
C ALA A 49 -8.82 8.24 -7.98
N CYS A 50 -9.11 8.24 -6.67
CA CYS A 50 -9.94 7.21 -6.04
C CYS A 50 -11.43 7.57 -5.99
N ALA A 51 -11.80 8.83 -6.29
CA ALA A 51 -13.14 9.34 -6.01
C ALA A 51 -14.24 8.51 -6.70
N ASP A 52 -14.06 8.22 -7.99
CA ASP A 52 -15.04 7.52 -8.82
C ASP A 52 -14.85 5.98 -8.84
N LEU A 53 -13.82 5.46 -8.15
CA LEU A 53 -13.60 4.03 -8.09
C LEU A 53 -14.61 3.35 -7.16
N PRO A 54 -14.93 2.07 -7.39
CA PRO A 54 -15.80 1.30 -6.51
C PRO A 54 -15.28 1.27 -5.07
N ALA A 55 -16.16 1.02 -4.10
CA ALA A 55 -15.79 0.85 -2.70
C ALA A 55 -14.86 -0.36 -2.53
N PRO A 56 -13.63 -0.19 -2.04
CA PRO A 56 -12.68 -1.29 -1.92
C PRO A 56 -12.97 -2.12 -0.66
N THR A 57 -12.72 -3.42 -0.73
CA THR A 57 -12.64 -4.29 0.45
C THR A 57 -11.25 -4.28 1.07
N HIS A 58 -10.23 -4.11 0.26
CA HIS A 58 -8.81 -4.08 0.64
C HIS A 58 -8.11 -2.93 -0.06
N ALA A 59 -7.21 -2.26 0.65
CA ALA A 59 -6.38 -1.21 0.09
C ALA A 59 -4.93 -1.36 0.56
N PHE A 60 -3.97 -1.15 -0.35
CA PHE A 60 -2.55 -1.08 -0.04
C PHE A 60 -2.04 0.32 -0.34
N LEU A 61 -1.35 0.93 0.62
CA LEU A 61 -0.78 2.27 0.53
C LEU A 61 0.75 2.17 0.64
N GLY A 62 1.41 2.25 -0.51
CA GLY A 62 2.87 2.10 -0.63
C GLY A 62 3.65 3.40 -0.59
N GLY A 63 3.36 4.24 0.36
CA GLY A 63 3.92 5.57 0.48
C GLY A 63 2.97 6.64 -0.07
N SER A 64 2.87 7.73 0.67
CA SER A 64 2.11 8.91 0.28
C SER A 64 2.98 10.15 0.44
N SER A 65 2.67 11.15 -0.33
CA SER A 65 3.34 12.45 -0.26
C SER A 65 2.65 13.37 0.78
N GLY A 66 2.26 12.83 1.94
CA GLY A 66 1.59 13.59 3.00
C GLY A 66 0.06 13.59 2.95
N ASN A 67 -0.56 12.71 2.15
CA ASN A 67 -2.02 12.63 1.98
C ASN A 67 -2.64 11.37 2.62
N MET A 68 -1.92 10.71 3.49
CA MET A 68 -2.34 9.43 4.05
C MET A 68 -3.67 9.53 4.80
N GLN A 69 -3.83 10.59 5.59
CA GLN A 69 -5.04 10.82 6.35
C GLN A 69 -6.28 11.01 5.46
N GLU A 70 -6.16 11.77 4.38
CA GLU A 70 -7.25 12.03 3.44
C GLU A 70 -7.62 10.76 2.66
N ILE A 71 -6.63 9.98 2.26
CA ILE A 71 -6.82 8.69 1.59
C ILE A 71 -7.57 7.72 2.53
N ILE A 72 -7.12 7.56 3.77
CA ILE A 72 -7.76 6.68 4.74
C ILE A 72 -9.18 7.12 5.03
N ALA A 73 -9.42 8.43 5.19
CA ALA A 73 -10.76 8.98 5.39
C ALA A 73 -11.69 8.66 4.21
N LEU A 74 -11.20 8.78 2.97
CA LEU A 74 -11.96 8.42 1.78
C LEU A 74 -12.29 6.92 1.73
N LEU A 75 -11.30 6.06 1.99
CA LEU A 75 -11.49 4.61 1.98
C LEU A 75 -12.53 4.17 3.00
N LEU A 76 -12.48 4.70 4.23
CA LEU A 76 -13.44 4.41 5.29
C LEU A 76 -14.86 4.93 4.97
N ARG A 77 -14.97 6.09 4.29
CA ARG A 77 -16.28 6.59 3.81
C ARG A 77 -16.87 5.68 2.73
N LYS A 78 -16.04 5.14 1.82
CA LYS A 78 -16.49 4.23 0.76
C LYS A 78 -16.88 2.85 1.31
N ASN A 79 -16.10 2.34 2.24
CA ASN A 79 -16.35 1.07 2.91
C ASN A 79 -15.86 1.14 4.36
N PRO A 80 -16.75 1.28 5.35
CA PRO A 80 -16.36 1.28 6.77
C PRO A 80 -15.63 0.02 7.24
N ASN A 81 -15.79 -1.10 6.53
CA ASN A 81 -15.14 -2.38 6.85
C ASN A 81 -13.87 -2.65 6.04
N VAL A 82 -13.33 -1.66 5.35
CA VAL A 82 -12.13 -1.83 4.52
C VAL A 82 -10.93 -2.26 5.35
N ARG A 83 -10.16 -3.21 4.82
CA ARG A 83 -8.84 -3.57 5.36
C ARG A 83 -7.77 -2.76 4.64
N ILE A 84 -7.01 -1.98 5.41
CA ILE A 84 -5.95 -1.12 4.89
C ILE A 84 -4.61 -1.64 5.38
N VAL A 85 -3.66 -1.81 4.44
CA VAL A 85 -2.26 -2.08 4.74
C VAL A 85 -1.44 -0.93 4.19
N ALA A 86 -0.61 -0.31 5.02
CA ALA A 86 0.26 0.78 4.63
C ALA A 86 1.71 0.51 5.02
N THR A 87 2.65 0.91 4.17
CA THR A 87 4.08 0.78 4.46
C THR A 87 4.72 2.15 4.63
N ALA A 88 5.64 2.25 5.58
CA ALA A 88 6.41 3.47 5.84
C ALA A 88 7.87 3.16 6.16
N ILE A 89 8.76 4.03 5.67
CA ILE A 89 10.20 3.99 5.92
C ILE A 89 10.63 5.28 6.64
N ALA A 90 10.08 6.42 6.25
CA ALA A 90 10.38 7.73 6.82
C ALA A 90 9.64 7.96 8.14
N LEU A 91 10.27 8.63 9.09
CA LEU A 91 9.67 8.95 10.40
C LEU A 91 8.39 9.77 10.27
N GLU A 92 8.32 10.68 9.28
CA GLU A 92 7.16 11.50 9.00
C GLU A 92 5.95 10.62 8.60
N SER A 93 6.17 9.63 7.71
CA SER A 93 5.13 8.70 7.30
C SER A 93 4.69 7.77 8.44
N ILE A 94 5.63 7.34 9.30
CA ILE A 94 5.33 6.57 10.51
C ILE A 94 4.47 7.40 11.47
N ALA A 95 4.83 8.67 11.67
CA ALA A 95 4.08 9.58 12.54
C ALA A 95 2.66 9.83 12.00
N GLU A 96 2.52 10.06 10.69
CA GLU A 96 1.22 10.25 10.03
C GLU A 96 0.32 9.01 10.18
N LEU A 97 0.83 7.82 9.90
CA LEU A 97 0.08 6.57 10.06
C LEU A 97 -0.29 6.29 11.53
N THR A 98 0.62 6.57 12.47
CA THR A 98 0.34 6.44 13.89
C THR A 98 -0.76 7.40 14.33
N ALA A 99 -0.77 8.62 13.81
CA ALA A 99 -1.86 9.58 14.05
C ALA A 99 -3.19 9.10 13.47
N CYS A 100 -3.18 8.51 12.27
CA CYS A 100 -4.37 7.92 11.65
C CYS A 100 -4.96 6.77 12.49
N MET A 101 -4.12 5.90 13.04
CA MET A 101 -4.57 4.81 13.94
C MET A 101 -5.31 5.33 15.18
N LYS A 102 -4.91 6.50 15.68
CA LYS A 102 -5.57 7.13 16.84
C LYS A 102 -6.83 7.92 16.45
N ARG A 103 -6.83 8.53 15.26
CA ARG A 103 -7.90 9.40 14.80
C ARG A 103 -9.12 8.64 14.31
N PHE A 104 -8.91 7.55 13.58
CA PHE A 104 -9.98 6.76 12.99
C PHE A 104 -10.33 5.56 13.87
N ALA A 105 -11.62 5.24 13.94
CA ALA A 105 -12.09 4.06 14.67
C ALA A 105 -11.85 2.80 13.84
N PHE A 106 -10.78 2.08 14.15
CA PHE A 106 -10.50 0.77 13.59
C PHE A 106 -10.88 -0.33 14.58
N ALA A 107 -11.44 -1.43 14.08
CA ALA A 107 -11.73 -2.61 14.90
C ALA A 107 -10.45 -3.30 15.38
N GLN A 108 -9.41 -3.29 14.55
CA GLN A 108 -8.11 -3.88 14.85
C GLN A 108 -7.00 -3.13 14.15
N THR A 109 -5.88 -2.96 14.83
CA THR A 109 -4.65 -2.39 14.28
C THR A 109 -3.44 -3.22 14.68
N GLU A 110 -2.47 -3.33 13.77
CA GLU A 110 -1.19 -3.98 14.02
C GLU A 110 -0.07 -3.21 13.33
N VAL A 111 1.10 -3.16 13.94
CA VAL A 111 2.31 -2.61 13.31
C VAL A 111 3.43 -3.63 13.42
N VAL A 112 4.00 -3.98 12.27
CA VAL A 112 5.15 -4.89 12.16
C VAL A 112 6.34 -4.12 11.61
N SER A 113 7.52 -4.30 12.19
CA SER A 113 8.78 -3.79 11.67
C SER A 113 9.62 -4.92 11.10
N ILE A 114 10.12 -4.73 9.87
CA ILE A 114 11.01 -5.69 9.20
C ILE A 114 12.34 -5.00 8.91
N SER A 115 13.43 -5.61 9.39
CA SER A 115 14.80 -5.19 9.10
C SER A 115 15.52 -6.29 8.32
N VAL A 116 16.16 -5.92 7.22
CA VAL A 116 16.90 -6.84 6.36
C VAL A 116 18.33 -6.35 6.18
N ALA A 117 19.28 -7.24 6.32
CA ALA A 117 20.66 -7.00 5.92
C ALA A 117 21.10 -8.11 4.94
N ARG A 118 21.91 -7.74 3.97
CA ARG A 118 22.47 -8.67 2.98
C ARG A 118 23.97 -8.44 2.85
N ASN A 119 24.71 -9.50 2.60
CA ASN A 119 26.11 -9.34 2.27
C ASN A 119 26.26 -8.72 0.88
N ARG A 120 27.25 -7.87 0.72
CA ARG A 120 27.65 -7.29 -0.56
C ARG A 120 29.13 -7.48 -0.76
N LYS A 121 29.53 -8.04 -1.88
CA LYS A 121 30.96 -8.23 -2.19
C LYS A 121 31.67 -6.88 -2.30
N ALA A 122 32.74 -6.71 -1.52
CA ALA A 122 33.60 -5.53 -1.54
C ALA A 122 35.07 -5.99 -1.49
N GLY A 123 35.69 -6.14 -2.66
CA GLY A 123 37.06 -6.72 -2.80
C GLY A 123 37.06 -8.16 -2.26
N PRO A 124 38.02 -8.49 -1.33
CA PRO A 124 38.13 -9.81 -0.72
C PRO A 124 37.08 -10.06 0.40
N TYR A 125 36.30 -9.07 0.79
CA TYR A 125 35.37 -9.12 1.91
C TYR A 125 33.89 -9.19 1.47
N ASN A 126 33.04 -9.67 2.36
CA ASN A 126 31.60 -9.73 2.18
C ASN A 126 30.87 -9.05 3.36
N PRO A 127 31.00 -7.72 3.52
CA PRO A 127 30.34 -7.02 4.60
C PRO A 127 28.82 -7.13 4.50
N MET A 128 28.16 -7.13 5.66
CA MET A 128 26.71 -7.03 5.74
C MET A 128 26.29 -5.57 5.55
N THR A 129 25.35 -5.35 4.66
CA THR A 129 24.76 -4.03 4.38
C THR A 129 23.31 -4.04 4.79
N GLY A 130 22.93 -3.17 5.73
CA GLY A 130 21.56 -2.98 6.16
C GLY A 130 20.73 -2.27 5.08
N GLN A 131 19.49 -2.69 4.95
CA GLN A 131 18.46 -1.96 4.19
C GLN A 131 17.63 -1.13 5.17
N ASN A 132 16.90 -0.15 4.65
CA ASN A 132 15.99 0.63 5.49
C ASN A 132 14.97 -0.28 6.16
N PRO A 133 14.77 -0.18 7.48
CA PRO A 133 13.67 -0.86 8.14
C PRO A 133 12.33 -0.41 7.52
N ILE A 134 11.42 -1.36 7.32
CA ILE A 134 10.08 -1.08 6.81
C ILE A 134 9.09 -1.33 7.94
N TYR A 135 8.19 -0.37 8.16
CA TYR A 135 7.05 -0.50 9.05
C TYR A 135 5.81 -0.80 8.23
N ILE A 136 5.11 -1.86 8.61
CA ILE A 136 3.87 -2.31 7.97
C ILE A 136 2.73 -2.09 8.94
N PHE A 137 1.83 -1.19 8.61
CA PHE A 137 0.63 -0.87 9.38
C PHE A 137 -0.54 -1.64 8.77
N THR A 138 -1.21 -2.43 9.57
CA THR A 138 -2.48 -3.08 9.20
C THR A 138 -3.59 -2.46 10.03
N MET A 139 -4.63 -1.98 9.36
CA MET A 139 -5.78 -1.33 9.97
C MET A 139 -7.05 -1.95 9.41
N GLN A 140 -7.85 -2.57 10.26
CA GLN A 140 -9.13 -3.18 9.90
C GLN A 140 -10.26 -2.23 10.28
N GLY A 141 -11.02 -1.77 9.29
CA GLY A 141 -12.25 -1.03 9.51
C GLY A 141 -13.33 -1.89 10.13
N GLY A 142 -14.41 -1.27 10.57
CA GLY A 142 -15.53 -1.91 11.27
C GLY A 142 -15.56 -1.58 12.76
N HIS A 143 -16.67 -1.93 13.40
CA HIS A 143 -16.80 -1.80 14.85
C HIS A 143 -16.37 -3.11 15.52
N LEU A 144 -15.70 -3.00 16.66
CA LEU A 144 -15.61 -4.11 17.61
C LEU A 144 -17.04 -4.43 18.04
N GLY A 145 -17.53 -5.57 17.58
CA GLY A 145 -18.84 -6.07 17.99
C GLY A 145 -18.90 -6.37 19.49
#